data_5a5bcc9e2c60076e23c416e014dafa83
#
_entry.id   5a5bcc9e2c60076e23c416e014dafa83
#
_cell.length_a   1.000
_cell.length_b   1.000
_cell.length_c   1.000
_cell.angle_alpha   90.00
_cell.angle_beta   90.00
_cell.angle_gamma   90.00
#
_symmetry.space_group_name_H-M   'P 1'
#
loop_
_entity.id
_entity.type
_entity.pdbx_description
1 polymer ?
#
loop_
_entity_poly.entity_id
_entity_poly.type
_entity_poly.pdbx_seq_one_letter_code
_entity_poly.pdbx_strand_id
1 'polypeptide(L)'
;SVDDPETPIEITHRLPQLQRKYPRLAGTILDGEIWCPGYTSAEISGMVSYKSTVPVDHHIKLHVFDVLAINNNMTTGYMLKKRLPLLYNLYNEILCTHRGIEIVPFEVTEEDKRNLLYKELEEGREGIVLKNLTSTYRLGKPGKEAKPVNHWYKVKKKDTVDVTITGSELPEKYYKDPQTATLNLERLTKPYQMGWFGSITFMFKDEDGIIRYGSCSGITDNMKSKLSNGEHHIKDEYVGMVMEVEYMEKTSDGNLRHPRFVRIREREEK
;
A
#
# COMPACT_ATOMS: atom_id res chain seq x y z
N SER A 1 0.61 -7.27 -17.64
CA SER A 1 -0.15 -6.81 -18.82
C SER A 1 -1.23 -7.83 -19.12
N VAL A 2 -2.38 -7.36 -19.63
CA VAL A 2 -3.56 -8.21 -19.92
C VAL A 2 -3.28 -9.25 -21.01
N ASP A 3 -2.19 -9.10 -21.74
CA ASP A 3 -1.81 -9.95 -22.89
C ASP A 3 -0.63 -10.88 -22.63
N ASP A 4 -0.20 -11.02 -21.36
CA ASP A 4 0.82 -11.97 -21.00
C ASP A 4 0.19 -13.37 -20.88
N PRO A 5 0.46 -14.31 -21.84
CA PRO A 5 -0.15 -15.63 -21.84
C PRO A 5 0.29 -16.50 -20.64
N GLU A 6 1.30 -16.06 -19.89
CA GLU A 6 1.78 -16.74 -18.69
C GLU A 6 1.14 -16.19 -17.41
N THR A 7 0.32 -15.14 -17.48
CA THR A 7 -0.42 -14.65 -16.32
C THR A 7 -1.61 -15.59 -16.07
N PRO A 8 -1.56 -16.44 -15.05
CA PRO A 8 -2.55 -17.53 -14.89
C PRO A 8 -3.90 -17.05 -14.32
N ILE A 9 -4.22 -15.79 -14.46
CA ILE A 9 -5.45 -15.23 -13.91
C ILE A 9 -6.61 -15.53 -14.85
N GLU A 10 -7.64 -16.16 -14.34
CA GLU A 10 -8.89 -16.44 -15.05
C GLU A 10 -9.47 -15.21 -15.75
N ILE A 11 -9.28 -14.03 -15.18
CA ILE A 11 -9.64 -12.74 -15.75
C ILE A 11 -8.96 -12.51 -17.11
N THR A 12 -7.66 -12.78 -17.22
CA THR A 12 -6.87 -12.57 -18.43
C THR A 12 -7.37 -13.44 -19.59
N HIS A 13 -7.76 -14.69 -19.31
CA HIS A 13 -8.30 -15.60 -20.31
C HIS A 13 -9.74 -15.29 -20.73
N ARG A 14 -10.55 -14.70 -19.84
CA ARG A 14 -11.96 -14.39 -20.10
C ARG A 14 -12.19 -13.00 -20.70
N LEU A 15 -11.31 -12.03 -20.46
CA LEU A 15 -11.44 -10.69 -21.03
C LEU A 15 -11.51 -10.68 -22.57
N PRO A 16 -10.71 -11.46 -23.33
CA PRO A 16 -10.87 -11.55 -24.78
C PRO A 16 -12.23 -12.12 -25.21
N GLN A 17 -12.84 -13.01 -24.45
CA GLN A 17 -14.19 -13.51 -24.71
C GLN A 17 -15.24 -12.43 -24.46
N LEU A 18 -15.07 -11.67 -23.38
CA LEU A 18 -15.91 -10.52 -23.06
C LEU A 18 -15.83 -9.46 -24.15
N GLN A 19 -14.64 -9.12 -24.62
CA GLN A 19 -14.41 -8.17 -25.71
C GLN A 19 -15.05 -8.62 -27.03
N ARG A 20 -14.95 -9.92 -27.37
CA ARG A 20 -15.61 -10.47 -28.56
C ARG A 20 -17.14 -10.38 -28.47
N LYS A 21 -17.71 -10.66 -27.30
CA LYS A 21 -19.15 -10.54 -27.07
C LYS A 21 -19.63 -9.09 -27.03
N TYR A 22 -18.80 -8.18 -26.53
CA TYR A 22 -19.10 -6.76 -26.39
C TYR A 22 -17.98 -5.92 -27.03
N PRO A 23 -18.00 -5.71 -28.37
CA PRO A 23 -16.96 -4.98 -29.10
C PRO A 23 -16.66 -3.57 -28.55
N ARG A 24 -17.64 -2.94 -27.90
CA ARG A 24 -17.49 -1.61 -27.28
C ARG A 24 -16.52 -1.61 -26.08
N LEU A 25 -16.09 -2.77 -25.58
CA LEU A 25 -15.01 -2.86 -24.59
C LEU A 25 -13.63 -2.70 -25.21
N ALA A 26 -13.50 -2.78 -26.53
CA ALA A 26 -12.24 -2.54 -27.21
C ALA A 26 -11.75 -1.11 -26.89
N GLY A 27 -10.48 -0.99 -26.48
CA GLY A 27 -9.90 0.30 -26.05
C GLY A 27 -10.46 0.83 -24.72
N THR A 28 -11.06 -0.01 -23.90
CA THR A 28 -11.41 0.32 -22.52
C THR A 28 -10.23 0.02 -21.60
N ILE A 29 -9.90 0.97 -20.71
CA ILE A 29 -8.87 0.85 -19.71
C ILE A 29 -9.52 1.07 -18.35
N LEU A 30 -9.42 0.05 -17.49
CA LEU A 30 -9.92 0.06 -16.11
C LEU A 30 -8.75 0.18 -15.14
N ASP A 31 -8.98 0.84 -14.01
CA ASP A 31 -8.08 0.84 -12.86
C ASP A 31 -8.73 0.04 -11.73
N GLY A 32 -7.97 -0.87 -11.15
CA GLY A 32 -8.49 -1.80 -10.14
C GLY A 32 -7.38 -2.49 -9.37
N GLU A 33 -7.78 -3.26 -8.39
CA GLU A 33 -6.89 -4.08 -7.57
C GLU A 33 -7.30 -5.55 -7.66
N ILE A 34 -6.31 -6.43 -7.77
CA ILE A 34 -6.54 -7.87 -7.71
C ILE A 34 -6.69 -8.26 -6.24
N TRP A 35 -7.78 -8.95 -5.92
CA TRP A 35 -8.10 -9.36 -4.58
C TRP A 35 -8.58 -10.82 -4.54
N CYS A 36 -8.31 -11.50 -3.42
CA CYS A 36 -8.78 -12.86 -3.16
C CYS A 36 -9.10 -13.02 -1.67
N PRO A 37 -10.31 -13.53 -1.32
CA PRO A 37 -10.67 -13.73 0.08
C PRO A 37 -9.70 -14.66 0.80
N GLY A 38 -9.29 -14.29 2.02
CA GLY A 38 -8.44 -15.14 2.86
C GLY A 38 -6.95 -15.12 2.52
N TYR A 39 -6.53 -14.31 1.54
CA TYR A 39 -5.13 -14.19 1.15
C TYR A 39 -4.58 -12.79 1.40
N THR A 40 -3.34 -12.71 1.85
CA THR A 40 -2.59 -11.46 1.97
C THR A 40 -2.14 -10.93 0.61
N SER A 41 -1.82 -9.64 0.53
CA SER A 41 -1.27 -9.02 -0.69
C SER A 41 0.00 -9.71 -1.21
N ALA A 42 0.82 -10.26 -0.31
CA ALA A 42 2.03 -11.00 -0.68
C ALA A 42 1.71 -12.35 -1.33
N GLU A 43 0.73 -13.07 -0.79
CA GLU A 43 0.27 -14.35 -1.34
C GLU A 43 -0.40 -14.16 -2.70
N ILE A 44 -1.26 -13.12 -2.83
CA ILE A 44 -1.89 -12.77 -4.11
C ILE A 44 -0.81 -12.41 -5.14
N SER A 45 0.17 -11.58 -4.78
CA SER A 45 1.30 -11.26 -5.65
C SER A 45 2.10 -12.50 -6.05
N GLY A 46 2.28 -13.44 -5.13
CA GLY A 46 2.90 -14.74 -5.42
C GLY A 46 2.09 -15.54 -6.44
N MET A 47 0.76 -15.63 -6.29
CA MET A 47 -0.12 -16.37 -7.20
C MET A 47 -0.13 -15.79 -8.63
N VAL A 48 -0.15 -14.45 -8.75
CA VAL A 48 -0.25 -13.76 -10.05
C VAL A 48 1.09 -13.48 -10.70
N SER A 49 2.21 -13.81 -10.04
CA SER A 49 3.54 -13.70 -10.63
C SER A 49 3.70 -14.71 -11.77
N TYR A 50 4.24 -14.24 -12.90
CA TYR A 50 4.45 -15.12 -14.06
C TYR A 50 5.40 -16.30 -13.78
N LYS A 51 6.23 -16.22 -12.73
CA LYS A 51 7.11 -17.30 -12.25
C LYS A 51 6.46 -18.18 -11.19
N SER A 52 5.20 -17.92 -10.86
CA SER A 52 4.54 -18.67 -9.81
C SER A 52 4.29 -20.13 -10.22
N THR A 53 4.64 -21.04 -9.33
CA THR A 53 4.21 -22.46 -9.38
C THR A 53 2.97 -22.70 -8.51
N VAL A 54 2.49 -21.68 -7.82
CA VAL A 54 1.31 -21.75 -6.94
C VAL A 54 0.06 -21.69 -7.82
N PRO A 55 -0.88 -22.65 -7.69
CA PRO A 55 -2.14 -22.58 -8.40
C PRO A 55 -2.91 -21.28 -8.07
N VAL A 56 -3.46 -20.64 -9.09
CA VAL A 56 -4.30 -19.45 -8.89
C VAL A 56 -5.64 -19.88 -8.32
N ASP A 57 -6.04 -19.25 -7.21
CA ASP A 57 -7.36 -19.47 -6.63
C ASP A 57 -8.44 -18.91 -7.58
N HIS A 58 -9.50 -19.72 -7.80
CA HIS A 58 -10.62 -19.33 -8.65
C HIS A 58 -11.52 -18.24 -8.07
N HIS A 59 -11.34 -17.89 -6.77
CA HIS A 59 -12.00 -16.76 -6.11
C HIS A 59 -11.29 -15.43 -6.33
N ILE A 60 -10.16 -15.42 -7.03
CA ILE A 60 -9.45 -14.19 -7.38
C ILE A 60 -10.32 -13.29 -8.25
N LYS A 61 -10.38 -12.00 -7.93
CA LYS A 61 -11.20 -11.00 -8.60
C LYS A 61 -10.43 -9.73 -8.87
N LEU A 62 -10.84 -8.99 -9.90
CA LEU A 62 -10.45 -7.62 -10.13
C LEU A 62 -11.51 -6.68 -9.54
N HIS A 63 -11.14 -5.96 -8.50
CA HIS A 63 -11.95 -4.92 -7.87
C HIS A 63 -11.72 -3.59 -8.59
N VAL A 64 -12.62 -3.20 -9.47
CA VAL A 64 -12.49 -2.00 -10.29
C VAL A 64 -13.00 -0.76 -9.55
N PHE A 65 -12.23 0.31 -9.57
CA PHE A 65 -12.56 1.55 -8.87
C PHE A 65 -12.38 2.83 -9.73
N ASP A 66 -11.92 2.73 -10.97
CA ASP A 66 -11.88 3.85 -11.91
C ASP A 66 -11.88 3.36 -13.38
N VAL A 67 -12.21 4.25 -14.31
CA VAL A 67 -12.15 4.02 -15.76
C VAL A 67 -11.34 5.12 -16.41
N LEU A 68 -10.29 4.73 -17.14
CA LEU A 68 -9.30 5.65 -17.71
C LEU A 68 -9.52 5.88 -19.20
N ALA A 69 -10.14 4.92 -19.89
CA ALA A 69 -10.59 5.06 -21.27
C ALA A 69 -11.82 4.18 -21.53
N ILE A 70 -12.66 4.60 -22.44
CA ILE A 70 -13.78 3.81 -22.99
C ILE A 70 -13.76 3.96 -24.50
N ASN A 71 -13.73 2.82 -25.22
CA ASN A 71 -13.74 2.80 -26.68
C ASN A 71 -12.67 3.75 -27.28
N ASN A 72 -11.40 3.62 -26.78
CA ASN A 72 -10.24 4.46 -27.13
C ASN A 72 -10.35 5.95 -26.74
N ASN A 73 -11.43 6.38 -26.11
CA ASN A 73 -11.58 7.76 -25.66
C ASN A 73 -11.10 7.88 -24.21
N MET A 74 -10.03 8.65 -24.00
CA MET A 74 -9.46 8.87 -22.66
C MET A 74 -10.42 9.66 -21.77
N THR A 75 -10.64 9.16 -20.56
CA THR A 75 -11.47 9.80 -19.52
C THR A 75 -10.63 10.44 -18.42
N THR A 76 -9.31 10.28 -18.43
CA THR A 76 -8.39 10.78 -17.41
C THR A 76 -8.46 12.29 -17.17
N GLY A 77 -8.79 13.06 -18.21
CA GLY A 77 -9.05 14.50 -18.11
C GLY A 77 -10.38 14.88 -17.47
N TYR A 78 -11.30 13.93 -17.26
CA TYR A 78 -12.57 14.19 -16.59
C TYR A 78 -12.39 14.17 -15.08
N MET A 79 -13.19 14.98 -14.38
CA MET A 79 -13.30 14.91 -12.93
C MET A 79 -13.85 13.55 -12.51
N LEU A 80 -13.44 13.03 -11.33
CA LEU A 80 -13.91 11.74 -10.82
C LEU A 80 -15.43 11.62 -10.79
N LYS A 81 -16.15 12.68 -10.40
CA LYS A 81 -17.63 12.71 -10.43
C LYS A 81 -18.25 12.48 -11.82
N LYS A 82 -17.47 12.62 -12.89
CA LYS A 82 -17.89 12.30 -14.26
C LYS A 82 -17.46 10.90 -14.67
N ARG A 83 -16.32 10.41 -14.18
CA ARG A 83 -15.82 9.06 -14.52
C ARG A 83 -16.60 7.96 -13.80
N LEU A 84 -17.01 8.18 -12.54
CA LEU A 84 -17.76 7.19 -11.78
C LEU A 84 -19.07 6.76 -12.46
N PRO A 85 -19.95 7.65 -12.91
CA PRO A 85 -21.15 7.24 -13.64
C PRO A 85 -20.82 6.42 -14.89
N LEU A 86 -19.74 6.75 -15.60
CA LEU A 86 -19.30 5.98 -16.78
C LEU A 86 -18.88 4.57 -16.39
N LEU A 87 -18.12 4.43 -15.29
CA LEU A 87 -17.73 3.14 -14.76
C LEU A 87 -18.94 2.31 -14.33
N TYR A 88 -19.88 2.90 -13.57
CA TYR A 88 -21.08 2.20 -13.11
C TYR A 88 -21.97 1.74 -14.27
N ASN A 89 -22.15 2.58 -15.30
CA ASN A 89 -22.90 2.20 -16.49
C ASN A 89 -22.22 1.03 -17.21
N LEU A 90 -20.90 1.11 -17.39
CA LEU A 90 -20.12 0.04 -18.02
C LEU A 90 -20.21 -1.27 -17.22
N TYR A 91 -20.12 -1.17 -15.89
CA TYR A 91 -20.24 -2.31 -15.01
C TYR A 91 -21.63 -2.95 -15.11
N ASN A 92 -22.69 -2.19 -14.92
CA ASN A 92 -24.06 -2.69 -14.92
C ASN A 92 -24.48 -3.29 -16.28
N GLU A 93 -23.97 -2.73 -17.38
CA GLU A 93 -24.35 -3.17 -18.72
C GLU A 93 -23.51 -4.37 -19.19
N ILE A 94 -22.26 -4.50 -18.77
CA ILE A 94 -21.33 -5.50 -19.32
C ILE A 94 -20.53 -6.23 -18.26
N LEU A 95 -19.78 -5.50 -17.41
CA LEU A 95 -18.75 -6.12 -16.56
C LEU A 95 -19.34 -7.01 -15.49
N CYS A 96 -20.53 -6.72 -14.96
CA CYS A 96 -21.26 -7.54 -13.98
C CYS A 96 -21.56 -8.97 -14.49
N THR A 97 -21.51 -9.20 -15.78
CA THR A 97 -21.69 -10.55 -16.36
C THR A 97 -20.44 -11.43 -16.20
N HIS A 98 -19.32 -10.84 -15.79
CA HIS A 98 -18.05 -11.53 -15.61
C HIS A 98 -17.78 -11.78 -14.10
N ARG A 99 -17.72 -13.07 -13.69
CA ARG A 99 -17.57 -13.45 -12.28
C ARG A 99 -16.29 -12.98 -11.60
N GLY A 100 -15.24 -12.70 -12.39
CA GLY A 100 -13.93 -12.24 -11.89
C GLY A 100 -13.82 -10.71 -11.79
N ILE A 101 -14.88 -9.95 -12.03
CA ILE A 101 -14.85 -8.48 -11.97
C ILE A 101 -15.93 -7.99 -11.00
N GLU A 102 -15.53 -7.19 -10.03
CA GLU A 102 -16.43 -6.51 -9.10
C GLU A 102 -16.15 -5.02 -9.10
N ILE A 103 -17.17 -4.22 -8.89
CA ILE A 103 -17.00 -2.79 -8.68
C ILE A 103 -16.82 -2.52 -7.18
N VAL A 104 -15.86 -1.66 -6.86
CA VAL A 104 -15.67 -1.22 -5.48
C VAL A 104 -16.85 -0.35 -5.04
N PRO A 105 -17.46 -0.59 -3.87
CA PRO A 105 -18.51 0.25 -3.34
C PRO A 105 -18.04 1.70 -3.19
N PHE A 106 -18.96 2.63 -3.44
CA PHE A 106 -18.68 4.05 -3.40
C PHE A 106 -19.77 4.80 -2.63
N GLU A 107 -19.35 5.57 -1.62
CA GLU A 107 -20.24 6.33 -0.77
C GLU A 107 -19.90 7.82 -0.77
N VAL A 108 -20.92 8.68 -0.68
CA VAL A 108 -20.76 10.13 -0.79
C VAL A 108 -20.95 10.83 0.55
N THR A 109 -21.96 10.44 1.32
CA THR A 109 -22.24 11.09 2.60
C THR A 109 -21.20 10.74 3.66
N GLU A 110 -21.04 11.54 4.66
CA GLU A 110 -20.06 11.27 5.73
C GLU A 110 -20.46 10.04 6.55
N GLU A 111 -21.74 9.87 6.83
CA GLU A 111 -22.28 8.74 7.56
C GLU A 111 -22.05 7.42 6.80
N ASP A 112 -22.42 7.38 5.52
CA ASP A 112 -22.25 6.18 4.71
C ASP A 112 -20.78 5.81 4.53
N LYS A 113 -19.87 6.78 4.40
CA LYS A 113 -18.42 6.52 4.38
C LYS A 113 -17.92 5.91 5.68
N ARG A 114 -18.42 6.35 6.82
CA ARG A 114 -18.07 5.77 8.12
C ARG A 114 -18.58 4.33 8.22
N ASN A 115 -19.83 4.11 7.85
CA ASN A 115 -20.43 2.78 7.84
C ASN A 115 -19.68 1.83 6.90
N LEU A 116 -19.31 2.31 5.70
CA LEU A 116 -18.48 1.54 4.77
C LEU A 116 -17.11 1.20 5.39
N LEU A 117 -16.43 2.18 6.03
CA LEU A 117 -15.15 1.93 6.69
C LEU A 117 -15.26 0.83 7.76
N TYR A 118 -16.25 0.92 8.65
CA TYR A 118 -16.46 -0.09 9.69
C TYR A 118 -16.73 -1.47 9.09
N LYS A 119 -17.61 -1.55 8.10
CA LYS A 119 -17.91 -2.79 7.39
C LYS A 119 -16.65 -3.41 6.77
N GLU A 120 -15.86 -2.63 6.04
CA GLU A 120 -14.63 -3.12 5.39
C GLU A 120 -13.62 -3.64 6.42
N LEU A 121 -13.49 -2.94 7.57
CA LEU A 121 -12.60 -3.38 8.66
C LEU A 121 -13.12 -4.64 9.37
N GLU A 122 -14.42 -4.77 9.59
CA GLU A 122 -15.03 -5.99 10.17
C GLU A 122 -14.88 -7.21 9.26
N GLU A 123 -14.91 -7.00 7.93
CA GLU A 123 -14.67 -8.04 6.93
C GLU A 123 -13.16 -8.34 6.73
N GLY A 124 -12.28 -7.74 7.54
CA GLY A 124 -10.83 -7.98 7.49
C GLY A 124 -10.13 -7.29 6.32
N ARG A 125 -10.77 -6.32 5.67
CA ARG A 125 -10.13 -5.54 4.60
C ARG A 125 -9.32 -4.39 5.17
N GLU A 126 -8.41 -3.83 4.37
CA GLU A 126 -7.46 -2.80 4.81
C GLU A 126 -8.13 -1.47 5.23
N GLY A 127 -9.30 -1.14 4.68
CA GLY A 127 -10.00 0.11 4.89
C GLY A 127 -10.54 0.73 3.60
N ILE A 128 -10.61 2.06 3.54
CA ILE A 128 -11.18 2.80 2.41
C ILE A 128 -10.21 3.84 1.83
N VAL A 129 -10.49 4.31 0.62
CA VAL A 129 -9.79 5.43 -0.01
C VAL A 129 -10.76 6.60 -0.21
N LEU A 130 -10.50 7.71 0.46
CA LEU A 130 -11.22 8.96 0.24
C LEU A 130 -10.68 9.64 -1.02
N LYS A 131 -11.53 9.88 -2.00
CA LYS A 131 -11.16 10.49 -3.30
C LYS A 131 -11.86 11.83 -3.48
N ASN A 132 -11.12 12.85 -3.94
CA ASN A 132 -11.71 14.14 -4.29
C ASN A 132 -12.50 14.02 -5.60
N LEU A 133 -13.81 14.28 -5.56
CA LEU A 133 -14.74 14.18 -6.69
C LEU A 133 -14.42 15.12 -7.85
N THR A 134 -13.73 16.23 -7.60
CA THR A 134 -13.36 17.22 -8.62
C THR A 134 -11.97 16.97 -9.23
N SER A 135 -11.25 15.95 -8.74
CA SER A 135 -9.92 15.62 -9.26
C SER A 135 -9.98 14.89 -10.59
N THR A 136 -9.02 15.22 -11.46
CA THR A 136 -8.71 14.44 -12.67
C THR A 136 -7.78 13.28 -12.30
N TYR A 137 -7.68 12.30 -13.20
CA TYR A 137 -6.74 11.19 -13.02
C TYR A 137 -5.36 11.58 -13.56
N ARG A 138 -4.32 11.44 -12.75
CA ARG A 138 -2.95 11.77 -13.15
C ARG A 138 -2.19 10.50 -13.52
N LEU A 139 -1.84 10.39 -14.78
CA LEU A 139 -0.91 9.37 -15.25
C LEU A 139 0.54 9.76 -14.90
N GLY A 140 1.35 8.79 -14.50
CA GLY A 140 2.80 8.95 -14.43
C GLY A 140 3.38 9.20 -15.83
N LYS A 141 4.55 9.84 -15.89
CA LYS A 141 5.30 9.91 -17.15
C LYS A 141 6.03 8.56 -17.34
N PRO A 142 6.18 8.06 -18.58
CA PRO A 142 6.96 6.87 -18.85
C PRO A 142 8.35 6.96 -18.17
N GLY A 143 8.72 5.94 -17.40
CA GLY A 143 9.99 5.88 -16.67
C GLY A 143 10.11 6.81 -15.46
N LYS A 144 9.01 7.48 -15.03
CA LYS A 144 8.98 8.30 -13.81
C LYS A 144 7.74 7.97 -13.00
N GLU A 145 7.93 7.74 -11.69
CA GLU A 145 6.80 7.63 -10.78
C GLU A 145 5.92 8.88 -10.83
N ALA A 146 4.61 8.68 -10.79
CA ALA A 146 3.68 9.79 -10.65
C ALA A 146 3.95 10.47 -9.30
N LYS A 147 4.07 11.81 -9.30
CA LYS A 147 4.17 12.54 -8.03
C LYS A 147 2.93 12.25 -7.19
N PRO A 148 3.08 12.07 -5.87
CA PRO A 148 1.95 11.91 -4.97
C PRO A 148 0.91 13.02 -5.22
N VAL A 149 -0.36 12.65 -5.30
CA VAL A 149 -1.45 13.60 -5.49
C VAL A 149 -2.23 13.73 -4.19
N ASN A 150 -2.41 14.95 -3.70
CA ASN A 150 -3.19 15.25 -2.50
C ASN A 150 -4.71 15.19 -2.77
N HIS A 151 -5.17 14.18 -3.50
CA HIS A 151 -6.57 14.02 -3.86
C HIS A 151 -7.14 12.64 -3.48
N TRP A 152 -6.26 11.72 -3.06
CA TRP A 152 -6.61 10.39 -2.61
C TRP A 152 -5.97 10.14 -1.25
N TYR A 153 -6.78 9.82 -0.25
CA TYR A 153 -6.33 9.59 1.12
C TYR A 153 -6.73 8.19 1.54
N LYS A 154 -5.76 7.33 1.84
CA LYS A 154 -6.00 6.00 2.38
C LYS A 154 -6.34 6.11 3.87
N VAL A 155 -7.49 5.57 4.25
CA VAL A 155 -7.92 5.42 5.64
C VAL A 155 -7.89 3.93 5.95
N LYS A 156 -6.90 3.51 6.71
CA LYS A 156 -6.65 2.11 7.06
C LYS A 156 -6.67 1.94 8.57
N LYS A 157 -7.06 0.74 9.04
CA LYS A 157 -6.78 0.34 10.40
C LYS A 157 -5.25 0.30 10.58
N LYS A 158 -4.79 0.82 11.68
CA LYS A 158 -3.42 0.70 12.13
C LYS A 158 -3.45 0.04 13.50
N ASP A 159 -2.72 -1.02 13.62
CA ASP A 159 -2.49 -1.64 14.91
C ASP A 159 -1.21 -1.07 15.51
N THR A 160 -1.16 -0.97 16.82
CA THR A 160 0.04 -0.55 17.55
C THR A 160 0.47 -1.66 18.51
N VAL A 161 1.75 -1.69 18.77
CA VAL A 161 2.36 -2.60 19.75
C VAL A 161 3.46 -1.88 20.49
N ASP A 162 3.57 -2.17 21.77
CA ASP A 162 4.66 -1.71 22.59
C ASP A 162 5.86 -2.66 22.42
N VAL A 163 7.01 -2.09 22.07
CA VAL A 163 8.24 -2.82 21.80
C VAL A 163 9.40 -2.24 22.61
N THR A 164 10.42 -3.04 22.90
CA THR A 164 11.61 -2.59 23.61
C THR A 164 12.69 -2.15 22.62
N ILE A 165 13.23 -0.95 22.77
CA ILE A 165 14.34 -0.43 21.98
C ILE A 165 15.59 -1.25 22.24
N THR A 166 16.22 -1.79 21.19
CA THR A 166 17.48 -2.55 21.30
C THR A 166 18.68 -1.79 20.78
N GLY A 167 18.45 -0.69 20.04
CA GLY A 167 19.51 0.12 19.44
C GLY A 167 19.03 0.86 18.21
N SER A 168 19.93 1.06 17.26
CA SER A 168 19.64 1.71 15.99
C SER A 168 20.51 1.18 14.86
N GLU A 169 20.03 1.36 13.61
CA GLU A 169 20.78 1.11 12.40
C GLU A 169 21.48 2.39 11.93
N LEU A 170 22.61 2.24 11.26
CA LEU A 170 23.31 3.35 10.62
C LEU A 170 22.44 3.96 9.52
N PRO A 171 22.51 5.27 9.29
CA PRO A 171 21.83 5.88 8.15
C PRO A 171 22.52 5.50 6.83
N GLU A 172 21.75 5.48 5.75
CA GLU A 172 22.37 5.43 4.42
C GLU A 172 23.29 6.65 4.23
N LYS A 173 24.53 6.39 3.83
CA LYS A 173 25.51 7.45 3.67
C LYS A 173 25.22 8.35 2.47
N TYR A 174 24.87 7.73 1.35
CA TYR A 174 24.64 8.41 0.08
C TYR A 174 23.20 8.27 -0.39
N TYR A 175 22.69 9.28 -1.09
CA TYR A 175 21.41 9.15 -1.78
C TYR A 175 21.53 8.13 -2.91
N LYS A 176 20.50 7.32 -3.09
CA LYS A 176 20.30 6.49 -4.27
C LYS A 176 19.57 7.28 -5.34
N ASP A 177 19.99 7.12 -6.59
CA ASP A 177 19.21 7.60 -7.72
C ASP A 177 17.90 6.79 -7.80
N PRO A 178 16.72 7.44 -7.80
CA PRO A 178 15.44 6.74 -7.80
C PRO A 178 15.18 5.90 -9.07
N GLN A 179 15.89 6.19 -10.17
CA GLN A 179 15.67 5.53 -11.47
C GLN A 179 16.61 4.35 -11.69
N THR A 180 17.85 4.47 -11.24
CA THR A 180 18.89 3.46 -11.49
C THR A 180 19.27 2.66 -10.25
N ALA A 181 18.74 3.06 -9.08
CA ALA A 181 19.13 2.54 -7.76
C ALA A 181 20.66 2.65 -7.49
N THR A 182 21.41 3.42 -8.31
CA THR A 182 22.83 3.65 -8.12
C THR A 182 23.06 4.70 -7.05
N LEU A 183 24.18 4.57 -6.29
CA LEU A 183 24.56 5.53 -5.27
C LEU A 183 25.09 6.82 -5.92
N ASN A 184 24.55 7.97 -5.51
CA ASN A 184 25.13 9.26 -5.83
C ASN A 184 26.21 9.59 -4.79
N LEU A 185 27.47 9.26 -5.10
CA LEU A 185 28.61 9.40 -4.19
C LEU A 185 28.99 10.86 -3.87
N GLU A 186 28.43 11.81 -4.60
CA GLU A 186 28.66 13.24 -4.35
C GLU A 186 27.64 13.82 -3.36
N ARG A 187 26.56 13.09 -3.07
CA ARG A 187 25.47 13.59 -2.24
C ARG A 187 25.21 12.73 -1.01
N LEU A 188 25.72 13.21 0.14
CA LEU A 188 25.44 12.61 1.44
C LEU A 188 23.98 12.80 1.86
N THR A 189 23.41 11.81 2.52
CA THR A 189 22.06 11.94 3.11
C THR A 189 22.08 12.90 4.31
N LYS A 190 20.96 13.57 4.55
CA LYS A 190 20.84 14.48 5.70
C LYS A 190 21.08 13.78 7.03
N PRO A 191 20.52 12.58 7.32
CA PRO A 191 20.81 11.89 8.56
C PRO A 191 22.31 11.61 8.76
N TYR A 192 23.01 11.22 7.71
CA TYR A 192 24.46 11.00 7.79
C TYR A 192 25.24 12.28 8.06
N GLN A 193 24.92 13.38 7.40
CA GLN A 193 25.58 14.69 7.62
C GLN A 193 25.39 15.20 9.05
N MET A 194 24.21 14.92 9.64
CA MET A 194 23.82 15.40 10.97
C MET A 194 24.24 14.47 12.11
N GLY A 195 24.89 13.35 11.83
CA GLY A 195 25.24 12.35 12.83
C GLY A 195 24.02 11.60 13.40
N TRP A 196 22.89 11.57 12.69
CA TRP A 196 21.68 10.91 13.13
C TRP A 196 21.68 9.43 12.73
N PHE A 197 20.99 8.59 13.51
CA PHE A 197 20.74 7.19 13.13
C PHE A 197 19.77 7.07 11.94
N GLY A 198 19.73 5.90 11.31
CA GLY A 198 18.82 5.55 10.22
C GLY A 198 17.43 5.17 10.70
N SER A 199 17.34 4.05 11.40
CA SER A 199 16.14 3.47 11.99
C SER A 199 16.38 3.05 13.44
N ILE A 200 15.32 2.86 14.23
CA ILE A 200 15.41 2.31 15.60
C ILE A 200 15.16 0.82 15.52
N THR A 201 16.06 0.03 16.09
CA THR A 201 15.88 -1.42 16.25
C THR A 201 15.16 -1.73 17.55
N PHE A 202 14.34 -2.78 17.50
CA PHE A 202 13.52 -3.17 18.64
C PHE A 202 13.33 -4.68 18.75
N MET A 203 12.87 -5.12 19.91
CA MET A 203 12.35 -6.46 20.13
C MET A 203 10.96 -6.40 20.76
N PHE A 204 10.16 -7.42 20.52
CA PHE A 204 8.86 -7.63 21.16
C PHE A 204 8.58 -9.13 21.29
N LYS A 205 7.65 -9.46 22.18
CA LYS A 205 7.16 -10.82 22.34
C LYS A 205 5.86 -10.96 21.58
N ASP A 206 5.79 -11.92 20.65
CA ASP A 206 4.57 -12.19 19.90
C ASP A 206 3.52 -12.95 20.74
N GLU A 207 2.39 -13.28 20.15
CA GLU A 207 1.27 -13.96 20.84
C GLU A 207 1.64 -15.38 21.27
N ASP A 208 2.56 -16.02 20.56
CA ASP A 208 3.07 -17.36 20.88
C ASP A 208 4.21 -17.30 21.93
N GLY A 209 4.56 -16.12 22.40
CA GLY A 209 5.62 -15.90 23.36
C GLY A 209 7.02 -15.89 22.76
N ILE A 210 7.15 -15.88 21.44
CA ILE A 210 8.44 -15.86 20.74
C ILE A 210 8.96 -14.42 20.68
N ILE A 211 10.26 -14.24 20.96
CA ILE A 211 10.91 -12.93 20.84
C ILE A 211 11.20 -12.66 19.36
N ARG A 212 10.68 -11.54 18.87
CA ARG A 212 10.88 -11.03 17.52
C ARG A 212 11.71 -9.75 17.54
N TYR A 213 12.47 -9.55 16.47
CA TYR A 213 13.29 -8.37 16.27
C TYR A 213 12.84 -7.65 14.99
N GLY A 214 12.98 -6.33 15.00
CA GLY A 214 12.67 -5.51 13.84
C GLY A 214 13.30 -4.14 13.91
N SER A 215 13.10 -3.35 12.85
CA SER A 215 13.49 -1.95 12.84
C SER A 215 12.33 -1.09 12.34
N CYS A 216 12.14 0.09 12.90
CA CYS A 216 11.08 1.02 12.51
C CYS A 216 11.64 2.30 11.90
N SER A 217 10.87 2.82 10.93
CA SER A 217 11.10 4.10 10.26
C SER A 217 10.05 5.15 10.69
N GLY A 218 9.92 6.23 9.93
CA GLY A 218 8.89 7.24 10.20
C GLY A 218 9.24 8.22 11.31
N ILE A 219 10.52 8.27 11.72
CA ILE A 219 11.00 9.15 12.77
C ILE A 219 11.30 10.52 12.16
N THR A 220 10.67 11.57 12.71
CA THR A 220 10.88 12.94 12.22
C THR A 220 12.31 13.43 12.47
N ASP A 221 12.77 14.39 11.69
CA ASP A 221 14.09 14.99 11.86
C ASP A 221 14.31 15.56 13.27
N ASN A 222 13.27 16.18 13.84
CA ASN A 222 13.33 16.70 15.21
C ASN A 222 13.55 15.57 16.23
N MET A 223 12.85 14.44 16.09
CA MET A 223 13.05 13.29 16.97
C MET A 223 14.41 12.64 16.74
N LYS A 224 14.86 12.49 15.49
CA LYS A 224 16.20 12.00 15.18
C LYS A 224 17.28 12.85 15.85
N SER A 225 17.16 14.17 15.74
CA SER A 225 18.10 15.11 16.42
C SER A 225 18.11 14.95 17.94
N LYS A 226 16.95 14.76 18.57
CA LYS A 226 16.82 14.58 20.02
C LYS A 226 17.38 13.24 20.50
N LEU A 227 17.12 12.18 19.76
CA LEU A 227 17.41 10.80 20.18
C LEU A 227 18.82 10.33 19.77
N SER A 228 19.48 10.98 18.80
CA SER A 228 20.81 10.60 18.32
C SER A 228 21.92 11.09 19.23
N ASN A 229 22.99 10.30 19.33
CA ASN A 229 24.19 10.66 20.08
C ASN A 229 25.20 11.54 19.29
N GLY A 230 24.91 11.84 18.03
CA GLY A 230 25.81 12.58 17.12
C GLY A 230 26.79 11.70 16.34
N GLU A 231 26.88 10.41 16.65
CA GLU A 231 27.77 9.41 16.04
C GLU A 231 26.98 8.34 15.26
N HIS A 232 25.83 8.72 14.70
CA HIS A 232 24.94 7.88 13.93
C HIS A 232 24.19 6.77 14.70
N HIS A 233 24.18 6.84 16.01
CA HIS A 233 23.50 5.89 16.88
C HIS A 233 22.45 6.59 17.75
N ILE A 234 21.48 5.83 18.25
CA ILE A 234 20.58 6.28 19.31
C ILE A 234 21.36 6.40 20.61
N LYS A 235 21.02 7.37 21.46
CA LYS A 235 21.64 7.53 22.77
C LYS A 235 21.35 6.33 23.67
N ASP A 236 22.32 5.91 24.46
CA ASP A 236 22.24 4.73 25.33
C ASP A 236 21.09 4.83 26.34
N GLU A 237 20.74 6.04 26.79
CA GLU A 237 19.63 6.29 27.71
C GLU A 237 18.27 5.79 27.21
N TYR A 238 18.10 5.67 25.88
CA TYR A 238 16.86 5.16 25.26
C TYR A 238 16.87 3.64 25.03
N VAL A 239 18.02 3.00 25.05
CA VAL A 239 18.12 1.55 24.89
C VAL A 239 17.49 0.86 26.11
N GLY A 240 16.62 -0.11 25.88
CA GLY A 240 15.83 -0.78 26.91
C GLY A 240 14.52 -0.05 27.28
N MET A 241 14.28 1.17 26.76
CA MET A 241 12.99 1.84 26.93
C MET A 241 11.92 1.21 26.04
N VAL A 242 10.67 1.35 26.45
CA VAL A 242 9.51 0.94 25.67
C VAL A 242 9.13 2.05 24.71
N MET A 243 8.84 1.70 23.47
CA MET A 243 8.24 2.60 22.47
C MET A 243 7.01 1.97 21.85
N GLU A 244 6.08 2.81 21.43
CA GLU A 244 4.91 2.43 20.66
C GLU A 244 5.26 2.47 19.18
N VAL A 245 4.95 1.38 18.48
CA VAL A 245 5.16 1.23 17.04
C VAL A 245 3.83 0.92 16.38
N GLU A 246 3.46 1.68 15.35
CA GLU A 246 2.34 1.33 14.47
C GLU A 246 2.82 0.40 13.34
N TYR A 247 1.97 -0.53 12.94
CA TYR A 247 2.27 -1.44 11.84
C TYR A 247 1.01 -1.71 11.00
N MET A 248 1.18 -2.24 9.79
CA MET A 248 0.05 -2.50 8.90
C MET A 248 -0.60 -3.86 9.17
N GLU A 249 0.22 -4.89 9.31
CA GLU A 249 -0.19 -6.27 9.55
C GLU A 249 0.99 -7.06 10.12
N LYS A 250 0.72 -8.23 10.70
CA LYS A 250 1.76 -9.22 11.02
C LYS A 250 1.96 -10.13 9.82
N THR A 251 3.21 -10.44 9.50
CA THR A 251 3.55 -11.45 8.50
C THR A 251 3.24 -12.86 9.02
N SER A 252 3.19 -13.86 8.12
CA SER A 252 3.05 -15.27 8.51
C SER A 252 4.10 -15.73 9.52
N ASP A 253 5.27 -15.10 9.52
CA ASP A 253 6.37 -15.40 10.47
C ASP A 253 6.26 -14.61 11.78
N GLY A 254 5.16 -13.86 12.00
CA GLY A 254 4.93 -13.07 13.19
C GLY A 254 5.67 -11.73 13.25
N ASN A 255 6.38 -11.32 12.19
CA ASN A 255 7.05 -10.02 12.13
C ASN A 255 6.07 -8.89 11.78
N LEU A 256 6.42 -7.65 12.17
CA LEU A 256 5.62 -6.46 11.85
C LEU A 256 5.92 -5.96 10.43
N ARG A 257 4.88 -5.78 9.62
CA ARG A 257 5.02 -5.20 8.27
C ARG A 257 4.97 -3.69 8.32
N HIS A 258 5.97 -3.04 7.74
CA HIS A 258 6.12 -1.58 7.69
C HIS A 258 6.00 -0.87 9.06
N PRO A 259 6.75 -1.31 10.08
CA PRO A 259 6.66 -0.70 11.40
C PRO A 259 7.14 0.75 11.37
N ARG A 260 6.39 1.63 12.04
CA ARG A 260 6.68 3.06 12.13
C ARG A 260 6.67 3.51 13.58
N PHE A 261 7.61 4.35 13.94
CA PHE A 261 7.70 4.97 15.25
C PHE A 261 6.50 5.88 15.51
N VAL A 262 5.88 5.72 16.68
CA VAL A 262 4.81 6.61 17.18
C VAL A 262 5.37 7.51 18.27
N ARG A 263 5.82 6.92 19.37
CA ARG A 263 6.37 7.63 20.54
C ARG A 263 7.18 6.71 21.44
N ILE A 264 8.02 7.29 22.29
CA ILE A 264 8.60 6.59 23.43
C ILE A 264 7.58 6.65 24.58
N ARG A 265 7.35 5.53 25.26
CA ARG A 265 6.56 5.48 26.49
C ARG A 265 7.40 6.06 27.63
N GLU A 266 6.84 6.97 28.39
CA GLU A 266 7.48 7.43 29.62
C GLU A 266 7.60 6.25 30.59
N ARG A 267 8.71 6.17 31.31
CA ARG A 267 8.79 5.22 32.44
C ARG A 267 7.75 5.64 33.45
N GLU A 268 6.81 4.75 33.77
CA GLU A 268 6.03 4.93 34.99
C GLU A 268 7.03 4.94 36.14
N GLU A 269 7.19 6.11 36.76
CA GLU A 269 7.91 6.19 38.07
C GLU A 269 7.13 5.32 39.06
N LYS A 270 7.77 4.23 39.49
CA LYS A 270 7.24 3.36 40.52
C LYS A 270 7.45 3.99 41.88
#